data_07643fa62cc373258f51d80a654c5086
#
_entry.id   07643fa62cc373258f51d80a654c5086
#
_cell.length_a   1.000
_cell.length_b   1.000
_cell.length_c   1.000
_cell.angle_alpha   90.00
_cell.angle_beta   90.00
_cell.angle_gamma   90.00
#
_symmetry.space_group_name_H-M   'P 1'
#
loop_
_entity.id
_entity.type
_entity.pdbx_description
1 polymer ?
#
loop_
_entity_poly.entity_id
_entity_poly.type
_entity_poly.pdbx_seq_one_letter_code
_entity_poly.pdbx_strand_id
1 'polypeptide(L)'
;SNEPGKFVCPACGGNDFTINKNTGGYNCWHDPSPAHRAEIRDQLAPLTRWEKPPRDAGFHHFPYFNKKGEEVVIVHRDDSSGSKKIWQDFPTIEAGTANHKTQLQEIKANILPYRFLEAKAESDKSGLPIFIVEGELTCEAVWAIGLPSVTFLGGSKQYRTNGDYSSL
;
A
#
# COMPACT_ATOMS: atom_id res chain seq x y z
N SER A 1 -28.29 3.28 19.82
CA SER A 1 -28.53 1.88 19.46
C SER A 1 -27.88 1.61 18.11
N ASN A 2 -26.85 0.75 18.09
CA ASN A 2 -26.18 0.31 16.88
C ASN A 2 -26.93 -0.91 16.32
N GLU A 3 -28.13 -0.72 15.80
CA GLU A 3 -28.78 -1.81 15.08
C GLU A 3 -28.09 -1.97 13.70
N PRO A 4 -27.69 -3.19 13.33
CA PRO A 4 -27.18 -3.45 12.00
C PRO A 4 -28.30 -3.16 10.99
N GLY A 5 -28.00 -2.37 9.97
CA GLY A 5 -28.96 -2.11 8.88
C GLY A 5 -29.34 -3.45 8.23
N LYS A 6 -30.64 -3.68 8.07
CA LYS A 6 -31.13 -4.80 7.26
C LYS A 6 -31.13 -4.38 5.79
N PHE A 7 -30.59 -5.23 4.96
CA PHE A 7 -30.46 -5.02 3.52
C PHE A 7 -31.08 -6.18 2.75
N VAL A 8 -31.30 -5.96 1.48
CA VAL A 8 -31.69 -7.03 0.55
C VAL A 8 -30.46 -7.86 0.22
N CYS A 9 -30.52 -9.18 0.37
CA CYS A 9 -29.43 -10.06 0.02
C CYS A 9 -29.17 -10.01 -1.51
N PRO A 10 -27.96 -9.74 -1.96
CA PRO A 10 -27.66 -9.66 -3.39
C PRO A 10 -27.83 -10.99 -4.12
N ALA A 11 -27.68 -12.12 -3.44
CA ALA A 11 -27.79 -13.45 -4.06
C ALA A 11 -29.20 -14.00 -4.09
N CYS A 12 -29.99 -13.90 -3.00
CA CYS A 12 -31.31 -14.50 -2.94
C CYS A 12 -32.48 -13.49 -2.88
N GLY A 13 -32.20 -12.19 -2.80
CA GLY A 13 -33.26 -11.16 -2.68
C GLY A 13 -33.94 -11.11 -1.31
N GLY A 14 -33.54 -11.93 -0.34
CA GLY A 14 -34.14 -11.93 1.01
C GLY A 14 -33.82 -10.64 1.78
N ASN A 15 -34.76 -10.17 2.60
CA ASN A 15 -34.67 -8.89 3.31
C ASN A 15 -33.89 -8.95 4.66
N ASP A 16 -33.32 -10.10 4.98
CA ASP A 16 -32.60 -10.34 6.25
C ASP A 16 -31.09 -10.43 6.07
N PHE A 17 -30.54 -9.66 5.15
CA PHE A 17 -29.11 -9.51 4.97
C PHE A 17 -28.56 -8.41 5.89
N THR A 18 -27.51 -8.73 6.65
CA THR A 18 -26.90 -7.81 7.60
C THR A 18 -25.43 -7.66 7.34
N ILE A 19 -24.91 -6.45 7.55
CA ILE A 19 -23.48 -6.12 7.47
C ILE A 19 -23.03 -5.55 8.81
N ASN A 20 -21.97 -6.13 9.37
CA ASN A 20 -21.32 -5.61 10.55
C ASN A 20 -20.45 -4.39 10.15
N LYS A 21 -20.83 -3.21 10.60
CA LYS A 21 -20.15 -1.94 10.25
C LYS A 21 -18.69 -1.86 10.71
N ASN A 22 -18.33 -2.61 11.78
CA ASN A 22 -16.99 -2.54 12.35
C ASN A 22 -16.02 -3.53 11.69
N THR A 23 -16.51 -4.69 11.24
CA THR A 23 -15.68 -5.76 10.71
C THR A 23 -15.86 -5.99 9.21
N GLY A 24 -16.89 -5.39 8.59
CA GLY A 24 -17.29 -5.67 7.22
C GLY A 24 -17.86 -7.07 7.00
N GLY A 25 -17.94 -7.88 8.06
CA GLY A 25 -18.53 -9.21 7.99
C GLY A 25 -20.03 -9.14 7.68
N TYR A 26 -20.52 -10.08 6.86
CA TYR A 26 -21.93 -10.11 6.45
C TYR A 26 -22.56 -11.47 6.72
N ASN A 27 -23.88 -11.48 6.86
CA ASN A 27 -24.69 -12.70 7.01
C ASN A 27 -26.07 -12.52 6.35
N CYS A 28 -26.53 -13.59 5.69
CA CYS A 28 -27.90 -13.70 5.23
C CYS A 28 -28.63 -14.68 6.15
N TRP A 29 -29.64 -14.18 6.86
CA TRP A 29 -30.44 -15.00 7.78
C TRP A 29 -31.50 -15.84 7.08
N HIS A 30 -31.79 -15.53 5.82
CA HIS A 30 -32.68 -16.33 4.99
C HIS A 30 -32.05 -17.65 4.58
N ASP A 31 -30.74 -17.63 4.24
CA ASP A 31 -29.92 -18.81 3.97
C ASP A 31 -28.51 -18.61 4.53
N PRO A 32 -28.19 -19.16 5.69
CA PRO A 32 -26.88 -19.06 6.32
C PRO A 32 -25.86 -20.08 5.80
N SER A 33 -26.16 -20.85 4.76
CA SER A 33 -25.31 -21.91 4.25
C SER A 33 -23.97 -21.39 3.71
N PRO A 34 -22.89 -22.17 3.77
CA PRO A 34 -21.60 -21.82 3.16
C PRO A 34 -21.70 -21.60 1.64
N ALA A 35 -22.56 -22.35 0.96
CA ALA A 35 -22.80 -22.21 -0.47
C ALA A 35 -23.40 -20.83 -0.79
N HIS A 36 -24.42 -20.42 -0.05
CA HIS A 36 -25.04 -19.10 -0.22
C HIS A 36 -24.09 -17.95 0.11
N ARG A 37 -23.21 -18.12 1.10
CA ARG A 37 -22.14 -17.16 1.37
C ARG A 37 -21.14 -17.03 0.21
N ALA A 38 -20.87 -18.13 -0.50
CA ALA A 38 -20.05 -18.10 -1.69
C ALA A 38 -20.74 -17.32 -2.83
N GLU A 39 -22.03 -17.56 -3.05
CA GLU A 39 -22.84 -16.79 -4.03
C GLU A 39 -22.87 -15.31 -3.72
N ILE A 40 -23.10 -14.90 -2.45
CA ILE A 40 -23.04 -13.49 -2.05
C ILE A 40 -21.68 -12.90 -2.38
N ARG A 41 -20.60 -13.61 -2.06
CA ARG A 41 -19.23 -13.17 -2.37
C ARG A 41 -19.02 -13.01 -3.87
N ASP A 42 -19.51 -13.94 -4.68
CA ASP A 42 -19.36 -13.90 -6.13
C ASP A 42 -20.19 -12.76 -6.75
N GLN A 43 -21.33 -12.44 -6.17
CA GLN A 43 -22.13 -11.27 -6.58
C GLN A 43 -21.49 -9.93 -6.20
N LEU A 44 -20.80 -9.88 -5.05
CA LEU A 44 -20.05 -8.70 -4.61
C LEU A 44 -18.66 -8.62 -5.24
N ALA A 45 -18.08 -9.74 -5.66
CA ALA A 45 -16.74 -9.85 -6.23
C ALA A 45 -16.50 -9.06 -7.53
N PRO A 46 -17.50 -8.83 -8.42
CA PRO A 46 -17.29 -7.94 -9.56
C PRO A 46 -16.93 -6.50 -9.17
N LEU A 47 -17.35 -6.08 -7.96
CA LEU A 47 -17.00 -4.77 -7.40
C LEU A 47 -15.65 -4.79 -6.67
N THR A 48 -15.13 -5.99 -6.36
CA THR A 48 -13.94 -6.19 -5.56
C THR A 48 -12.96 -7.20 -6.17
N ARG A 49 -13.21 -7.67 -7.39
CA ARG A 49 -12.27 -8.57 -8.06
C ARG A 49 -11.01 -7.78 -8.46
N TRP A 50 -10.24 -7.50 -7.45
CA TRP A 50 -8.83 -7.33 -7.60
C TRP A 50 -8.30 -8.65 -8.17
N GLU A 51 -8.25 -8.77 -9.47
CA GLU A 51 -7.29 -9.71 -10.03
C GLU A 51 -5.96 -9.24 -9.47
N LYS A 52 -5.43 -10.01 -8.52
CA LYS A 52 -4.06 -9.83 -8.09
C LYS A 52 -3.28 -9.70 -9.39
N PRO A 53 -2.68 -8.54 -9.69
CA PRO A 53 -1.83 -8.46 -10.86
C PRO A 53 -0.92 -9.68 -10.78
N PRO A 54 -0.67 -10.38 -11.90
CA PRO A 54 0.23 -11.50 -11.91
C PRO A 54 1.40 -11.06 -11.05
N ARG A 55 1.71 -11.83 -10.02
CA ARG A 55 2.92 -11.53 -9.26
C ARG A 55 3.99 -11.59 -10.32
N ASP A 56 4.45 -10.43 -10.73
CA ASP A 56 5.69 -10.36 -11.48
C ASP A 56 6.69 -11.07 -10.58
N ALA A 57 6.91 -12.37 -10.87
CA ALA A 57 7.97 -13.15 -10.29
C ALA A 57 9.26 -12.52 -10.80
N GLY A 58 9.54 -11.31 -10.34
CA GLY A 58 10.51 -10.42 -10.89
C GLY A 58 11.34 -9.76 -9.81
N PHE A 59 12.35 -9.17 -10.31
CA PHE A 59 13.28 -8.35 -9.58
C PHE A 59 12.77 -6.90 -9.69
N HIS A 60 12.49 -6.27 -8.55
CA HIS A 60 11.96 -4.91 -8.51
C HIS A 60 13.00 -3.96 -7.92
N HIS A 61 13.04 -2.74 -8.44
CA HIS A 61 13.90 -1.65 -7.99
C HIS A 61 13.03 -0.45 -7.65
N PHE A 62 13.20 0.08 -6.45
CA PHE A 62 12.45 1.23 -5.96
C PHE A 62 13.45 2.32 -5.53
N PRO A 63 13.72 3.32 -6.41
CA PRO A 63 14.62 4.40 -6.08
C PRO A 63 13.97 5.40 -5.12
N TYR A 64 14.73 5.82 -4.12
CA TYR A 64 14.35 6.87 -3.18
C TYR A 64 15.25 8.08 -3.37
N PHE A 65 14.63 9.24 -3.32
CA PHE A 65 15.29 10.52 -3.55
C PHE A 65 15.34 11.36 -2.27
N ASN A 66 16.32 12.24 -2.19
CA ASN A 66 16.37 13.26 -1.15
C ASN A 66 15.59 14.53 -1.59
N LYS A 67 15.55 15.55 -0.71
CA LYS A 67 14.89 16.84 -0.98
C LYS A 67 15.51 17.63 -2.15
N LYS A 68 16.70 17.25 -2.63
CA LYS A 68 17.36 17.86 -3.79
C LYS A 68 17.07 17.11 -5.10
N GLY A 69 16.34 15.99 -5.04
CA GLY A 69 16.05 15.14 -6.19
C GLY A 69 17.20 14.18 -6.55
N GLU A 70 18.18 13.99 -5.66
CA GLU A 70 19.28 13.03 -5.85
C GLU A 70 18.83 11.65 -5.37
N GLU A 71 19.11 10.60 -6.14
CA GLU A 71 18.88 9.22 -5.75
C GLU A 71 19.86 8.82 -4.64
N VAL A 72 19.36 8.44 -3.48
CA VAL A 72 20.15 8.16 -2.29
C VAL A 72 20.03 6.75 -1.74
N VAL A 73 18.92 6.07 -2.06
CA VAL A 73 18.70 4.67 -1.69
C VAL A 73 17.97 3.98 -2.84
N ILE A 74 18.33 2.73 -3.12
CA ILE A 74 17.55 1.84 -3.97
C ILE A 74 17.12 0.65 -3.11
N VAL A 75 15.82 0.44 -2.98
CA VAL A 75 15.28 -0.79 -2.38
C VAL A 75 15.12 -1.81 -3.48
N HIS A 76 15.73 -2.95 -3.31
CA HIS A 76 15.63 -4.10 -4.20
C HIS A 76 14.70 -5.14 -3.58
N ARG A 77 13.88 -5.75 -4.39
CA ARG A 77 13.03 -6.86 -4.01
C ARG A 77 13.10 -7.96 -5.05
N ASP A 78 13.38 -9.17 -4.61
CA ASP A 78 13.41 -10.38 -5.43
C ASP A 78 12.35 -11.36 -4.92
N ASP A 79 11.34 -11.61 -5.75
CA ASP A 79 10.27 -12.57 -5.53
C ASP A 79 10.43 -13.83 -6.42
N SER A 80 11.51 -13.94 -7.21
CA SER A 80 11.70 -15.00 -8.21
C SER A 80 11.89 -16.40 -7.63
N SER A 81 12.43 -16.50 -6.42
CA SER A 81 12.79 -17.80 -5.78
C SER A 81 11.69 -18.37 -4.87
N GLY A 82 10.47 -17.83 -4.90
CA GLY A 82 9.36 -18.22 -4.02
C GLY A 82 9.49 -17.71 -2.58
N SER A 83 10.65 -17.21 -2.19
CA SER A 83 10.87 -16.48 -0.93
C SER A 83 11.23 -15.02 -1.21
N LYS A 84 10.54 -14.11 -0.55
CA LYS A 84 10.77 -12.67 -0.65
C LYS A 84 12.14 -12.33 -0.06
N LYS A 85 13.02 -11.73 -0.87
CA LYS A 85 14.29 -11.12 -0.42
C LYS A 85 14.20 -9.61 -0.64
N ILE A 86 14.61 -8.81 0.36
CA ILE A 86 14.66 -7.37 0.27
C ILE A 86 16.00 -6.90 0.80
N TRP A 87 16.66 -6.00 0.06
CA TRP A 87 17.87 -5.31 0.52
C TRP A 87 17.89 -3.88 0.01
N GLN A 88 18.83 -3.09 0.51
CA GLN A 88 18.96 -1.68 0.19
C GLN A 88 20.39 -1.41 -0.26
N ASP A 89 20.52 -0.67 -1.37
CA ASP A 89 21.78 -0.13 -1.84
C ASP A 89 21.79 1.39 -1.61
N PHE A 90 22.97 1.93 -1.31
CA PHE A 90 23.19 3.34 -1.04
C PHE A 90 24.23 3.87 -2.04
N PRO A 91 23.81 4.32 -3.25
CA PRO A 91 24.72 4.67 -4.35
C PRO A 91 25.72 5.76 -4.01
N THR A 92 25.39 6.63 -3.05
CA THR A 92 26.20 7.76 -2.65
C THR A 92 27.20 7.45 -1.52
N ILE A 93 27.21 6.21 -1.01
CA ILE A 93 28.07 5.79 0.09
C ILE A 93 29.07 4.74 -0.41
N GLU A 94 30.37 5.05 -0.32
CA GLU A 94 31.42 4.06 -0.54
C GLU A 94 31.52 3.10 0.65
N ALA A 95 31.44 1.81 0.37
CA ALA A 95 31.55 0.77 1.38
C ALA A 95 32.93 0.84 2.07
N GLY A 96 32.95 0.75 3.41
CA GLY A 96 34.18 0.69 4.19
C GLY A 96 34.80 2.04 4.59
N THR A 97 34.13 3.16 4.31
CA THR A 97 34.58 4.48 4.78
C THR A 97 34.35 4.66 6.28
N ALA A 98 35.26 5.36 6.95
CA ALA A 98 35.19 5.61 8.40
C ALA A 98 33.92 6.34 8.84
N ASN A 99 33.26 7.06 7.93
CA ASN A 99 32.06 7.86 8.17
C ASN A 99 30.74 7.18 7.73
N HIS A 100 30.76 5.90 7.37
CA HIS A 100 29.61 5.18 6.84
C HIS A 100 28.34 5.32 7.68
N LYS A 101 28.43 5.20 9.00
CA LYS A 101 27.29 5.32 9.92
C LYS A 101 26.67 6.73 9.91
N THR A 102 27.51 7.75 9.88
CA THR A 102 27.08 9.16 9.86
C THR A 102 26.38 9.47 8.54
N GLN A 103 26.93 9.03 7.41
CA GLN A 103 26.34 9.21 6.09
C GLN A 103 24.99 8.51 5.98
N LEU A 104 24.84 7.29 6.52
CA LEU A 104 23.56 6.59 6.59
C LEU A 104 22.51 7.35 7.41
N GLN A 105 22.91 7.96 8.53
CA GLN A 105 21.99 8.77 9.35
C GLN A 105 21.55 10.03 8.61
N GLU A 106 22.46 10.71 7.93
CA GLU A 106 22.17 11.90 7.12
C GLU A 106 21.22 11.58 5.96
N ILE A 107 21.44 10.47 5.26
CA ILE A 107 20.52 10.00 4.21
C ILE A 107 19.14 9.75 4.79
N LYS A 108 19.04 8.99 5.87
CA LYS A 108 17.76 8.67 6.52
C LYS A 108 17.00 9.89 7.03
N ALA A 109 17.70 10.94 7.43
CA ALA A 109 17.09 12.20 7.87
C ALA A 109 16.56 13.08 6.73
N ASN A 110 17.10 12.89 5.49
CA ASN A 110 16.80 13.75 4.34
C ASN A 110 16.06 13.02 3.21
N ILE A 111 15.80 11.73 3.35
CA ILE A 111 15.14 10.94 2.34
C ILE A 111 13.64 11.28 2.28
N LEU A 112 13.13 11.45 1.08
CA LEU A 112 11.69 11.59 0.84
C LEU A 112 11.02 10.21 0.81
N PRO A 113 9.71 10.15 1.10
CA PRO A 113 8.92 8.96 0.83
C PRO A 113 9.02 8.53 -0.64
N TYR A 114 8.91 7.25 -0.90
CA TYR A 114 8.86 6.72 -2.26
C TYR A 114 7.75 7.39 -3.07
N ARG A 115 8.06 7.86 -4.27
CA ARG A 115 7.18 8.61 -5.19
C ARG A 115 6.60 9.92 -4.64
N PHE A 116 7.22 10.52 -3.62
CA PHE A 116 6.68 11.72 -2.98
C PHE A 116 6.52 12.91 -3.94
N LEU A 117 7.54 13.18 -4.76
CA LEU A 117 7.51 14.32 -5.69
C LEU A 117 6.40 14.16 -6.73
N GLU A 118 6.22 12.96 -7.24
CA GLU A 118 5.15 12.63 -8.20
C GLU A 118 3.77 12.69 -7.53
N ALA A 119 3.65 12.13 -6.32
CA ALA A 119 2.39 12.13 -5.59
C ALA A 119 1.94 13.55 -5.23
N LYS A 120 2.88 14.41 -4.84
CA LYS A 120 2.58 15.82 -4.58
C LYS A 120 2.13 16.53 -5.85
N ALA A 121 2.85 16.38 -6.95
CA ALA A 121 2.48 17.02 -8.22
C ALA A 121 1.10 16.56 -8.72
N GLU A 122 0.78 15.27 -8.59
CA GLU A 122 -0.54 14.76 -8.98
C GLU A 122 -1.64 15.22 -8.02
N SER A 123 -1.39 15.26 -6.72
CA SER A 123 -2.32 15.81 -5.72
C SER A 123 -2.62 17.29 -5.98
N ASP A 124 -1.59 18.09 -6.21
CA ASP A 124 -1.73 19.53 -6.51
C ASP A 124 -2.55 19.76 -7.79
N LYS A 125 -2.41 18.89 -8.79
CA LYS A 125 -3.12 18.96 -10.07
C LYS A 125 -4.56 18.47 -9.99
N SER A 126 -4.78 17.33 -9.31
CA SER A 126 -6.08 16.64 -9.30
C SER A 126 -6.96 17.01 -8.11
N GLY A 127 -6.40 17.58 -7.05
CA GLY A 127 -7.07 17.80 -5.77
C GLY A 127 -7.30 16.54 -4.94
N LEU A 128 -6.75 15.38 -5.37
CA LEU A 128 -6.86 14.14 -4.64
C LEU A 128 -5.90 14.11 -3.43
N PRO A 129 -6.29 13.49 -2.31
CA PRO A 129 -5.39 13.30 -1.18
C PRO A 129 -4.27 12.33 -1.53
N ILE A 130 -3.09 12.50 -0.93
CA ILE A 130 -1.99 11.56 -1.03
C ILE A 130 -2.25 10.40 -0.06
N PHE A 131 -2.23 9.17 -0.57
CA PHE A 131 -2.42 7.96 0.23
C PHE A 131 -1.08 7.46 0.75
N ILE A 132 -0.98 7.20 2.06
CA ILE A 132 0.18 6.58 2.67
C ILE A 132 -0.06 5.08 2.78
N VAL A 133 0.82 4.28 2.18
CA VAL A 133 0.69 2.82 2.11
C VAL A 133 1.89 2.12 2.75
N GLU A 134 1.76 0.82 3.01
CA GLU A 134 2.75 0.08 3.81
C GLU A 134 4.06 -0.21 3.07
N GLY A 135 4.04 -0.36 1.75
CA GLY A 135 5.24 -0.74 1.00
C GLY A 135 5.17 -0.38 -0.49
N GLU A 136 6.31 -0.49 -1.16
CA GLU A 136 6.52 -0.02 -2.53
C GLU A 136 5.57 -0.67 -3.54
N LEU A 137 5.39 -2.00 -3.50
CA LEU A 137 4.45 -2.68 -4.40
C LEU A 137 2.99 -2.26 -4.17
N THR A 138 2.62 -1.96 -2.92
CA THR A 138 1.29 -1.42 -2.63
C THR A 138 1.17 0.00 -3.18
N CYS A 139 2.24 0.79 -3.09
CA CYS A 139 2.31 2.12 -3.68
C CYS A 139 2.09 2.05 -5.20
N GLU A 140 2.81 1.17 -5.90
CA GLU A 140 2.64 0.95 -7.35
C GLU A 140 1.21 0.51 -7.71
N ALA A 141 0.63 -0.38 -6.91
CA ALA A 141 -0.73 -0.84 -7.14
C ALA A 141 -1.78 0.28 -6.98
N VAL A 142 -1.60 1.19 -6.01
CA VAL A 142 -2.48 2.35 -5.81
C VAL A 142 -2.30 3.37 -6.95
N TRP A 143 -1.08 3.58 -7.42
CA TRP A 143 -0.81 4.38 -8.62
C TRP A 143 -1.47 3.81 -9.88
N ALA A 144 -1.45 2.48 -10.05
CA ALA A 144 -2.07 1.81 -11.20
C ALA A 144 -3.59 2.07 -11.32
N ILE A 145 -4.26 2.41 -10.23
CA ILE A 145 -5.67 2.82 -10.22
C ILE A 145 -5.89 4.33 -10.23
N GLY A 146 -4.81 5.11 -10.49
CA GLY A 146 -4.89 6.57 -10.65
C GLY A 146 -4.92 7.37 -9.35
N LEU A 147 -4.53 6.80 -8.23
CA LEU A 147 -4.49 7.49 -6.93
C LEU A 147 -3.04 7.81 -6.53
N PRO A 148 -2.72 9.07 -6.18
CA PRO A 148 -1.39 9.44 -5.72
C PRO A 148 -1.09 8.78 -4.38
N SER A 149 0.01 8.05 -4.28
CA SER A 149 0.39 7.35 -3.06
C SER A 149 1.89 7.38 -2.81
N VAL A 150 2.26 7.21 -1.56
CA VAL A 150 3.64 7.21 -1.07
C VAL A 150 3.85 6.08 -0.05
N THR A 151 5.09 5.64 0.10
CA THR A 151 5.48 4.78 1.22
C THR A 151 6.83 5.22 1.79
N PHE A 152 7.11 4.82 3.04
CA PHE A 152 8.35 5.19 3.72
C PHE A 152 9.36 4.06 3.65
N LEU A 153 10.64 4.41 3.58
CA LEU A 153 11.73 3.46 3.62
C LEU A 153 11.63 2.59 4.89
N GLY A 154 11.52 1.26 4.73
CA GLY A 154 11.36 0.33 5.84
C GLY A 154 9.93 0.12 6.31
N GLY A 155 8.94 0.65 5.59
CA GLY A 155 7.51 0.39 5.79
C GLY A 155 6.87 1.13 6.97
N SER A 156 5.68 0.72 7.35
CA SER A 156 4.80 1.41 8.31
C SER A 156 5.39 1.65 9.70
N LYS A 157 6.37 0.86 10.13
CA LYS A 157 7.04 1.04 11.43
C LYS A 157 7.92 2.30 11.47
N GLN A 158 8.42 2.73 10.32
CA GLN A 158 9.30 3.90 10.21
C GLN A 158 8.52 5.22 10.15
N TYR A 159 7.23 5.17 9.84
CA TYR A 159 6.34 6.31 9.83
C TYR A 159 6.40 7.14 11.12
N ARG A 160 6.57 6.50 12.28
CA ARG A 160 6.58 7.18 13.59
C ARG A 160 7.94 7.74 14.01
N THR A 161 9.02 7.34 13.37
CA THR A 161 10.38 7.62 13.89
C THR A 161 11.19 8.62 13.08
N ASN A 162 10.89 8.82 11.80
CA ASN A 162 11.79 9.57 10.89
C ASN A 162 11.10 10.64 10.04
N GLY A 163 9.83 11.00 10.31
CA GLY A 163 9.10 11.84 9.39
C GLY A 163 8.85 13.26 9.92
N ASP A 164 9.53 14.21 9.36
CA ASP A 164 8.98 15.55 9.24
C ASP A 164 7.92 15.52 8.13
N TYR A 165 6.67 15.35 8.53
CA TYR A 165 5.49 15.30 7.64
C TYR A 165 4.89 16.68 7.39
N SER A 166 5.54 17.74 7.87
CA SER A 166 5.05 19.12 7.71
C SER A 166 4.98 19.59 6.25
N SER A 167 5.53 18.80 5.33
CA SER A 167 5.50 19.04 3.88
C SER A 167 4.50 18.15 3.11
N LEU A 168 3.79 17.23 3.78
CA LEU A 168 2.65 16.50 3.23
C LEU A 168 1.38 17.31 3.42
#